data_1153d22c535c5bff84cead4fd886d70c
#
_entry.id   1153d22c535c5bff84cead4fd886d70c
#
_cell.length_a   1.000
_cell.length_b   1.000
_cell.length_c   1.000
_cell.angle_alpha   90.00
_cell.angle_beta   90.00
_cell.angle_gamma   90.00
#
_symmetry.space_group_name_H-M   'P 1'
#
loop_
_entity.id
_entity.type
_entity.pdbx_description
1 polymer ?
#
loop_
_entity_poly.entity_id
_entity_poly.type
_entity_poly.pdbx_seq_one_letter_code
_entity_poly.pdbx_strand_id
1 'polypeptide(L)'
;MELQMWKEILTPYDLAVEELKVKFNHIVKEYQQMNGYSPIEQVLGRVKSISSIIDKAQKKGIDMDKIETQLEDIAGIRLICQFTEDIYTVAGLIRERSDMQVKSEKDYITHRKKSGYRSYHIIVLYKVETLSLIHISE
;
A
#
# COMPACT_ATOMS: atom_id res chain seq x y z
N MET A 1 -24.66 1.85 9.26
CA MET A 1 -23.74 2.72 8.53
C MET A 1 -24.05 2.68 7.05
N GLU A 2 -24.19 3.78 6.44
CA GLU A 2 -24.68 3.88 5.08
C GLU A 2 -23.61 3.60 4.03
N LEU A 3 -24.03 3.01 2.92
CA LEU A 3 -23.14 2.70 1.80
C LEU A 3 -22.41 3.94 1.27
N GLN A 4 -23.09 5.08 1.22
CA GLN A 4 -22.50 6.33 0.74
C GLN A 4 -21.31 6.76 1.59
N MET A 5 -21.41 6.62 2.90
CA MET A 5 -20.32 6.96 3.81
C MET A 5 -19.11 6.07 3.59
N TRP A 6 -19.33 4.76 3.37
CA TRP A 6 -18.26 3.84 3.06
C TRP A 6 -17.58 4.16 1.73
N LYS A 7 -18.36 4.57 0.72
CA LYS A 7 -17.77 5.01 -0.55
C LYS A 7 -16.85 6.21 -0.37
N GLU A 8 -17.27 7.18 0.44
CA GLU A 8 -16.45 8.35 0.71
C GLU A 8 -15.16 8.00 1.45
N ILE A 9 -15.22 7.06 2.38
CA ILE A 9 -14.05 6.60 3.12
C ILE A 9 -13.09 5.83 2.20
N LEU A 10 -13.61 4.92 1.38
CA LEU A 10 -12.78 3.99 0.61
C LEU A 10 -12.28 4.53 -0.72
N THR A 11 -12.93 5.54 -1.30
CA THR A 11 -12.51 6.07 -2.60
C THR A 11 -11.04 6.52 -2.62
N PRO A 12 -10.53 7.27 -1.61
CA PRO A 12 -9.10 7.63 -1.62
C PRO A 12 -8.18 6.40 -1.61
N TYR A 13 -8.56 5.33 -0.92
CA TYR A 13 -7.76 4.10 -0.89
C TYR A 13 -7.77 3.39 -2.23
N ASP A 14 -8.93 3.32 -2.89
CA ASP A 14 -9.03 2.75 -4.24
C ASP A 14 -8.15 3.52 -5.23
N LEU A 15 -8.19 4.83 -5.19
CA LEU A 15 -7.39 5.69 -6.06
C LEU A 15 -5.91 5.53 -5.76
N ALA A 16 -5.53 5.46 -4.48
CA ALA A 16 -4.14 5.27 -4.09
C ALA A 16 -3.60 3.94 -4.63
N VAL A 17 -4.37 2.86 -4.50
CA VAL A 17 -3.97 1.55 -5.01
C VAL A 17 -3.79 1.59 -6.52
N GLU A 18 -4.72 2.20 -7.25
CA GLU A 18 -4.60 2.33 -8.71
C GLU A 18 -3.35 3.10 -9.11
N GLU A 19 -3.10 4.24 -8.47
CA GLU A 19 -1.94 5.07 -8.78
C GLU A 19 -0.64 4.36 -8.44
N LEU A 20 -0.57 3.71 -7.28
CA LEU A 20 0.63 3.00 -6.86
C LEU A 20 0.92 1.80 -7.76
N LYS A 21 -0.11 1.09 -8.22
CA LYS A 21 0.07 0.00 -9.18
C LYS A 21 0.72 0.52 -10.47
N VAL A 22 0.25 1.65 -10.96
CA VAL A 22 0.84 2.26 -12.17
C VAL A 22 2.29 2.65 -11.90
N LYS A 23 2.57 3.28 -10.77
CA LYS A 23 3.94 3.72 -10.44
C LYS A 23 4.90 2.55 -10.29
N PHE A 24 4.50 1.49 -9.63
CA PHE A 24 5.36 0.32 -9.48
C PHE A 24 5.54 -0.43 -10.81
N ASN A 25 4.50 -0.47 -11.65
CA ASN A 25 4.64 -1.03 -12.99
C ASN A 25 5.55 -0.18 -13.88
N HIS A 26 5.60 1.13 -13.67
CA HIS A 26 6.57 1.99 -14.34
C HIS A 26 8.00 1.62 -13.94
N ILE A 27 8.24 1.32 -12.67
CA ILE A 27 9.56 0.88 -12.20
C ILE A 27 9.96 -0.42 -12.91
N VAL A 28 9.04 -1.38 -12.99
CA VAL A 28 9.27 -2.63 -13.72
C VAL A 28 9.69 -2.35 -15.16
N LYS A 29 8.94 -1.48 -15.83
CA LYS A 29 9.20 -1.14 -17.22
C LYS A 29 10.55 -0.47 -17.41
N GLU A 30 10.91 0.47 -16.54
CA GLU A 30 12.20 1.14 -16.61
C GLU A 30 13.36 0.16 -16.47
N TYR A 31 13.28 -0.75 -15.51
CA TYR A 31 14.32 -1.77 -15.33
C TYR A 31 14.42 -2.69 -16.52
N GLN A 32 13.29 -3.13 -17.08
CA GLN A 32 13.29 -4.00 -18.24
C GLN A 32 13.91 -3.32 -19.47
N GLN A 33 13.69 -2.03 -19.63
CA GLN A 33 14.26 -1.26 -20.74
C GLN A 33 15.77 -1.02 -20.55
N MET A 34 16.22 -0.88 -19.32
CA MET A 34 17.63 -0.60 -19.05
C MET A 34 18.51 -1.83 -19.15
N ASN A 35 18.12 -2.95 -18.55
CA ASN A 35 18.96 -4.13 -18.47
C ASN A 35 18.21 -5.46 -18.62
N GLY A 36 16.93 -5.41 -18.96
CA GLY A 36 16.12 -6.59 -19.20
C GLY A 36 15.64 -7.33 -17.96
N TYR A 37 16.09 -6.92 -16.77
CA TYR A 37 15.70 -7.55 -15.51
C TYR A 37 15.06 -6.55 -14.57
N SER A 38 13.96 -6.94 -13.97
CA SER A 38 13.29 -6.13 -12.95
C SER A 38 13.31 -6.84 -11.60
N PRO A 39 13.65 -6.12 -10.51
CA PRO A 39 13.55 -6.70 -9.17
C PRO A 39 12.12 -7.01 -8.76
N ILE A 40 11.14 -6.37 -9.40
CA ILE A 40 9.73 -6.65 -9.16
C ILE A 40 9.22 -7.52 -10.29
N GLU A 41 8.71 -8.70 -9.95
CA GLU A 41 8.15 -9.64 -10.93
C GLU A 41 6.67 -9.39 -11.15
N GLN A 42 5.93 -9.06 -10.09
CA GLN A 42 4.48 -8.88 -10.16
C GLN A 42 4.04 -7.81 -9.18
N VAL A 43 3.07 -7.01 -9.59
CA VAL A 43 2.46 -5.96 -8.76
C VAL A 43 0.99 -6.29 -8.57
N LEU A 44 0.58 -6.47 -7.32
CA LEU A 44 -0.80 -6.76 -6.96
C LEU A 44 -1.28 -5.70 -5.96
N GLY A 45 -2.54 -5.32 -6.07
CA GLY A 45 -3.09 -4.35 -5.14
C GLY A 45 -4.50 -4.73 -4.73
N ARG A 46 -4.88 -4.35 -3.53
CA ARG A 46 -6.25 -4.55 -3.06
C ARG A 46 -6.64 -3.54 -2.00
N VAL A 47 -7.95 -3.31 -1.90
CA VAL A 47 -8.56 -2.59 -0.80
C VAL A 47 -9.41 -3.58 -0.04
N LYS A 48 -9.34 -3.55 1.30
CA LYS A 48 -10.12 -4.44 2.14
C LYS A 48 -11.61 -4.23 1.91
N SER A 49 -12.39 -5.32 1.96
CA SER A 49 -13.84 -5.22 1.89
C SER A 49 -14.39 -4.53 3.15
N ILE A 50 -15.56 -3.94 3.02
CA ILE A 50 -16.22 -3.25 4.14
C ILE A 50 -16.39 -4.21 5.33
N SER A 51 -16.84 -5.44 5.08
CA SER A 51 -17.02 -6.42 6.15
C SER A 51 -15.71 -6.78 6.85
N SER A 52 -14.61 -6.90 6.10
CA SER A 52 -13.29 -7.16 6.67
C SER A 52 -12.79 -6.01 7.52
N ILE A 53 -13.05 -4.77 7.09
CA ILE A 53 -12.67 -3.57 7.84
C ILE A 53 -13.43 -3.52 9.16
N ILE A 54 -14.74 -3.75 9.13
CA ILE A 54 -15.57 -3.75 10.32
C ILE A 54 -15.11 -4.83 11.30
N ASP A 55 -14.86 -6.04 10.80
CA ASP A 55 -14.41 -7.16 11.62
C ASP A 55 -13.09 -6.84 12.32
N LYS A 56 -12.13 -6.30 11.58
CA LYS A 56 -10.83 -5.95 12.14
C LYS A 56 -10.92 -4.81 13.15
N ALA A 57 -11.75 -3.80 12.87
CA ALA A 57 -11.96 -2.69 13.79
C ALA A 57 -12.57 -3.18 15.10
N GLN A 58 -13.53 -4.09 15.04
CA GLN A 58 -14.14 -4.68 16.23
C GLN A 58 -13.12 -5.47 17.05
N LYS A 59 -12.30 -6.28 16.39
CA LYS A 59 -11.27 -7.08 17.06
C LYS A 59 -10.23 -6.22 17.75
N LYS A 60 -9.92 -5.05 17.20
CA LYS A 60 -8.94 -4.13 17.77
C LYS A 60 -9.55 -3.08 18.68
N GLY A 61 -10.87 -3.07 18.84
CA GLY A 61 -11.55 -2.08 19.67
C GLY A 61 -11.47 -0.67 19.10
N ILE A 62 -11.42 -0.53 17.78
CA ILE A 62 -11.34 0.78 17.11
C ILE A 62 -12.75 1.27 16.81
N ASP A 63 -13.05 2.52 17.20
CA ASP A 63 -14.32 3.15 16.88
C ASP A 63 -14.41 3.43 15.39
N MET A 64 -15.63 3.37 14.86
CA MET A 64 -15.87 3.52 13.41
C MET A 64 -15.40 4.88 12.87
N ASP A 65 -15.49 5.93 13.66
CA ASP A 65 -15.04 7.26 13.25
C ASP A 65 -13.51 7.42 13.23
N LYS A 66 -12.78 6.44 13.78
CA LYS A 66 -11.32 6.47 13.85
C LYS A 66 -10.65 5.45 12.93
N ILE A 67 -11.41 4.81 12.06
CA ILE A 67 -10.89 3.78 11.17
C ILE A 67 -9.76 4.33 10.30
N GLU A 68 -9.93 5.50 9.69
CA GLU A 68 -8.94 6.08 8.78
C GLU A 68 -7.62 6.41 9.47
N THR A 69 -7.67 6.79 10.73
CA THR A 69 -6.46 7.20 11.46
C THR A 69 -5.79 6.06 12.21
N GLN A 70 -6.54 5.05 12.63
CA GLN A 70 -6.03 3.99 13.49
C GLN A 70 -5.85 2.64 12.80
N LEU A 71 -6.53 2.40 11.68
CA LEU A 71 -6.41 1.16 10.94
C LEU A 71 -5.49 1.35 9.75
N GLU A 72 -4.32 0.71 9.78
CA GLU A 72 -3.29 0.89 8.76
C GLU A 72 -3.40 -0.09 7.59
N ASP A 73 -4.27 -1.09 7.71
CA ASP A 73 -4.34 -2.20 6.78
C ASP A 73 -5.63 -2.16 5.94
N ILE A 74 -6.06 -0.95 5.54
CA ILE A 74 -7.24 -0.79 4.69
C ILE A 74 -6.91 -1.13 3.25
N ALA A 75 -5.76 -0.72 2.77
CA ALA A 75 -5.31 -0.95 1.40
C ALA A 75 -3.86 -1.40 1.39
N GLY A 76 -3.49 -2.16 0.37
CA GLY A 76 -2.12 -2.63 0.25
C GLY A 76 -1.73 -2.92 -1.18
N ILE A 77 -0.43 -2.82 -1.42
CA ILE A 77 0.22 -3.25 -2.65
C ILE A 77 1.15 -4.41 -2.26
N ARG A 78 1.09 -5.48 -3.03
CA ARG A 78 2.02 -6.60 -2.88
C ARG A 78 2.95 -6.59 -4.08
N LEU A 79 4.23 -6.47 -3.81
CA LEU A 79 5.29 -6.56 -4.80
C LEU A 79 5.96 -7.91 -4.64
N ILE A 80 5.89 -8.73 -5.69
CA ILE A 80 6.48 -10.06 -5.68
C ILE A 80 7.83 -9.99 -6.36
N CYS A 81 8.86 -10.46 -5.66
CA CYS A 81 10.23 -10.50 -6.16
C CYS A 81 10.69 -11.95 -6.25
N GLN A 82 11.57 -12.23 -7.21
CA GLN A 82 12.10 -13.60 -7.39
C GLN A 82 13.13 -13.95 -6.34
N PHE A 83 13.99 -13.00 -5.96
CA PHE A 83 15.09 -13.22 -5.03
C PHE A 83 14.99 -12.29 -3.82
N THR A 84 15.53 -12.76 -2.69
CA THR A 84 15.57 -11.96 -1.45
C THR A 84 16.29 -10.62 -1.65
N GLU A 85 17.39 -10.62 -2.41
CA GLU A 85 18.15 -9.40 -2.69
C GLU A 85 17.30 -8.35 -3.38
N ASP A 86 16.39 -8.77 -4.25
CA ASP A 86 15.49 -7.87 -4.97
C ASP A 86 14.53 -7.17 -4.01
N ILE A 87 14.11 -7.88 -2.96
CA ILE A 87 13.22 -7.29 -1.94
C ILE A 87 13.91 -6.09 -1.27
N TYR A 88 15.18 -6.25 -0.91
CA TYR A 88 15.95 -5.16 -0.30
C TYR A 88 16.20 -4.02 -1.28
N THR A 89 16.42 -4.34 -2.55
CA THR A 89 16.55 -3.33 -3.61
C THR A 89 15.28 -2.49 -3.71
N VAL A 90 14.13 -3.16 -3.76
CA VAL A 90 12.83 -2.48 -3.86
C VAL A 90 12.55 -1.63 -2.61
N ALA A 91 12.85 -2.16 -1.42
CA ALA A 91 12.69 -1.39 -0.18
C ALA A 91 13.52 -0.09 -0.23
N GLY A 92 14.75 -0.17 -0.73
CA GLY A 92 15.61 0.99 -0.91
C GLY A 92 15.04 2.01 -1.89
N LEU A 93 14.48 1.54 -3.00
CA LEU A 93 13.84 2.40 -3.99
C LEU A 93 12.66 3.17 -3.39
N ILE A 94 11.86 2.48 -2.58
CA ILE A 94 10.71 3.11 -1.94
C ILE A 94 11.16 4.19 -0.96
N ARG A 95 12.20 3.92 -0.15
CA ARG A 95 12.71 4.91 0.81
C ARG A 95 13.20 6.18 0.13
N GLU A 96 13.75 6.08 -1.06
CA GLU A 96 14.31 7.22 -1.79
C GLU A 96 13.29 8.02 -2.60
N ARG A 97 12.07 7.52 -2.73
CA ARG A 97 11.05 8.22 -3.52
C ARG A 97 10.57 9.48 -2.79
N SER A 98 10.31 10.53 -3.58
CA SER A 98 9.78 11.78 -3.07
C SER A 98 8.25 11.81 -2.98
N ASP A 99 7.58 10.88 -3.69
CA ASP A 99 6.13 10.86 -3.79
C ASP A 99 5.45 9.98 -2.74
N MET A 100 6.23 9.33 -1.89
CA MET A 100 5.70 8.57 -0.77
C MET A 100 6.68 8.63 0.40
N GLN A 101 6.15 8.58 1.61
CA GLN A 101 6.96 8.64 2.83
C GLN A 101 6.84 7.34 3.59
N VAL A 102 7.97 6.74 3.94
CA VAL A 102 7.98 5.52 4.74
C VAL A 102 7.70 5.88 6.20
N LYS A 103 6.66 5.28 6.75
CA LYS A 103 6.28 5.45 8.15
C LYS A 103 6.95 4.41 9.04
N SER A 104 6.98 3.16 8.59
CA SER A 104 7.61 2.08 9.33
C SER A 104 7.97 0.93 8.39
N GLU A 105 8.91 0.09 8.84
CA GLU A 105 9.36 -1.09 8.11
C GLU A 105 9.53 -2.25 9.07
N LYS A 106 9.19 -3.46 8.61
CA LYS A 106 9.41 -4.70 9.37
C LYS A 106 9.99 -5.76 8.45
N ASP A 107 11.18 -6.20 8.78
CA ASP A 107 11.93 -7.19 8.01
C ASP A 107 11.67 -8.59 8.57
N TYR A 108 10.75 -9.32 7.95
CA TYR A 108 10.46 -10.71 8.29
C TYR A 108 11.28 -11.69 7.47
N ILE A 109 12.25 -11.21 6.71
CA ILE A 109 13.19 -12.06 5.99
C ILE A 109 14.35 -12.42 6.91
N THR A 110 14.96 -11.40 7.52
CA THR A 110 16.04 -11.56 8.49
C THR A 110 15.49 -12.04 9.84
N HIS A 111 14.36 -11.47 10.27
CA HIS A 111 13.70 -11.78 11.54
C HIS A 111 12.41 -12.55 11.27
N ARG A 112 12.54 -13.85 10.98
CA ARG A 112 11.40 -14.68 10.61
C ARG A 112 10.37 -14.80 11.72
N LYS A 113 9.09 -14.82 11.34
CA LYS A 113 8.02 -15.21 12.25
C LYS A 113 8.13 -16.71 12.55
N LYS A 114 7.56 -17.13 13.69
CA LYS A 114 7.52 -18.55 14.08
C LYS A 114 6.88 -19.44 13.01
N SER A 115 5.96 -18.91 12.22
CA SER A 115 5.29 -19.62 11.14
C SER A 115 6.18 -19.87 9.92
N GLY A 116 7.41 -19.33 9.88
CA GLY A 116 8.28 -19.41 8.70
C GLY A 116 7.96 -18.40 7.62
N TYR A 117 7.03 -17.49 7.88
CA TYR A 117 6.63 -16.47 6.92
C TYR A 117 7.76 -15.51 6.62
N ARG A 118 8.02 -15.30 5.33
CA ARG A 118 9.09 -14.39 4.86
C ARG A 118 8.48 -13.27 4.05
N SER A 119 8.67 -12.05 4.51
CA SER A 119 8.28 -10.88 3.75
C SER A 119 8.92 -9.64 4.35
N TYR A 120 8.82 -8.55 3.61
CA TYR A 120 9.25 -7.24 4.07
C TYR A 120 8.03 -6.34 4.03
N HIS A 121 7.66 -5.79 5.17
CA HIS A 121 6.47 -4.93 5.28
C HIS A 121 6.89 -3.48 5.40
N ILE A 122 6.32 -2.64 4.55
CA ILE A 122 6.56 -1.20 4.58
C ILE A 122 5.21 -0.51 4.66
N ILE A 123 5.06 0.37 5.64
CA ILE A 123 3.88 1.24 5.73
C ILE A 123 4.30 2.60 5.19
N VAL A 124 3.61 3.05 4.16
CA VAL A 124 3.89 4.34 3.53
C VAL A 124 2.71 5.28 3.66
N LEU A 125 3.03 6.56 3.70
CA LEU A 125 2.06 7.63 3.58
C LEU A 125 2.12 8.12 2.14
N TYR A 126 1.00 8.02 1.46
CA TYR A 126 0.89 8.41 0.07
C TYR A 126 -0.27 9.40 -0.10
N LYS A 127 0.02 10.56 -0.65
CA LYS A 127 -0.98 11.60 -0.84
C LYS A 127 -1.76 11.38 -2.12
N VAL A 128 -3.07 11.24 -1.99
CA VAL A 128 -3.99 11.14 -3.12
C VAL A 128 -4.81 12.42 -3.17
N GLU A 129 -4.89 13.00 -4.36
CA GLU A 129 -5.73 14.16 -4.57
C GLU A 129 -7.05 13.70 -5.15
N THR A 130 -8.14 14.05 -4.47
CA THR A 130 -9.50 13.71 -4.89
C THR A 130 -10.28 14.96 -5.21
N LEU A 131 -11.42 14.79 -5.83
CA LEU A 131 -12.30 15.94 -6.15
C LEU A 131 -12.69 16.73 -4.90
N SER A 132 -12.80 16.07 -3.75
CA SER A 132 -13.15 16.75 -2.51
C SER A 132 -12.06 17.70 -2.02
N LEU A 133 -10.82 17.57 -2.52
CA LEU A 133 -9.71 18.45 -2.19
C LEU A 133 -9.56 19.60 -3.16
N ILE A 134 -10.35 19.60 -4.23
CA ILE A 134 -10.30 20.64 -5.25
C ILE A 134 -11.51 21.54 -5.06
N HIS A 135 -11.26 22.77 -4.61
CA HIS A 135 -12.29 23.80 -4.51
C HIS A 135 -12.20 24.70 -5.73
N ILE A 136 -13.22 24.61 -6.56
CA ILE A 136 -13.34 25.53 -7.68
C ILE A 136 -14.35 26.60 -7.25
N SER A 137 -13.85 27.77 -6.98
CA SER A 137 -14.68 28.90 -6.59
C SER A 137 -15.10 29.71 -7.82
N GLU A 138 -16.34 30.09 -7.85
CA GLU A 138 -16.84 30.97 -8.88
C GLU A 138 -16.68 32.42 -8.48
#